data_8bce2abe2d9fdee1eba27362030dbb1f
#
_entry.id   8bce2abe2d9fdee1eba27362030dbb1f
#
_cell.length_a   1.000
_cell.length_b   1.000
_cell.length_c   1.000
_cell.angle_alpha   90.00
_cell.angle_beta   90.00
_cell.angle_gamma   90.00
#
_symmetry.space_group_name_H-M   'P 1'
#
loop_
_entity.id
_entity.type
_entity.pdbx_description
1 polymer ?
#
loop_
_entity_poly.entity_id
_entity_poly.type
_entity_poly.pdbx_seq_one_letter_code
_entity_poly.pdbx_strand_id
1 'polypeptide(L)'
;AAANALDYDDLVARAVHLLANDAPLRARLQARYRWISVDEYQDVNLAQYRLLRLLAGEDEAAANLCVIGDPDQAIYGFRGADRGYFLRFRRDYPAAVEVRLSRSYRSSQVILAAAQQVIARSPDWSALRIWSEFASTVKVDLYRAPTDRAEAEYVVHQIEQMVGGTSYFSLDSGRVDDPSAARTFGDFAVLYRLGAQSQPLIEAFARSGIPF
;
A
#
# COMPACT_ATOMS: atom_id res chain seq x y z
N ALA A 1 -33.19 -5.00 3.70
CA ALA A 1 -33.99 -5.99 2.97
C ALA A 1 -35.16 -5.39 2.16
N ALA A 2 -35.54 -4.12 2.42
CA ALA A 2 -36.67 -3.50 1.70
C ALA A 2 -36.36 -3.14 0.22
N ALA A 3 -35.10 -2.98 -0.16
CA ALA A 3 -34.71 -2.56 -1.52
C ALA A 3 -34.28 -3.72 -2.45
N ASN A 4 -34.25 -4.97 -1.96
CA ASN A 4 -33.68 -6.13 -2.68
C ASN A 4 -32.29 -5.86 -3.27
N ALA A 5 -31.48 -5.07 -2.55
CA ALA A 5 -30.12 -4.66 -2.93
C ALA A 5 -29.12 -5.17 -1.89
N LEU A 6 -27.89 -5.32 -2.32
CA LEU A 6 -26.73 -5.70 -1.52
C LEU A 6 -25.74 -4.53 -1.51
N ASP A 7 -25.13 -4.27 -0.38
CA ASP A 7 -23.93 -3.45 -0.31
C ASP A 7 -22.65 -4.31 -0.42
N TYR A 8 -21.50 -3.68 -0.43
CA TYR A 8 -20.23 -4.39 -0.57
C TYR A 8 -19.92 -5.32 0.61
N ASP A 9 -20.34 -4.95 1.83
CA ASP A 9 -20.15 -5.78 3.01
C ASP A 9 -21.04 -7.00 2.99
N ASP A 10 -22.29 -6.85 2.49
CA ASP A 10 -23.22 -7.95 2.26
C ASP A 10 -22.66 -9.01 1.31
N LEU A 11 -21.91 -8.61 0.26
CA LEU A 11 -21.36 -9.56 -0.72
C LEU A 11 -20.45 -10.58 -0.05
N VAL A 12 -19.52 -10.11 0.80
CA VAL A 12 -18.60 -10.99 1.52
C VAL A 12 -19.32 -11.77 2.63
N ALA A 13 -20.15 -11.10 3.43
CA ALA A 13 -20.86 -11.72 4.54
C ALA A 13 -21.81 -12.82 4.08
N ARG A 14 -22.54 -12.63 2.97
CA ARG A 14 -23.44 -13.65 2.40
C ARG A 14 -22.68 -14.80 1.79
N ALA A 15 -21.53 -14.55 1.16
CA ALA A 15 -20.66 -15.62 0.67
C ALA A 15 -20.16 -16.51 1.83
N VAL A 16 -19.73 -15.90 2.93
CA VAL A 16 -19.36 -16.62 4.16
C VAL A 16 -20.52 -17.44 4.69
N HIS A 17 -21.72 -16.82 4.81
CA HIS A 17 -22.91 -17.52 5.31
C HIS A 17 -23.29 -18.70 4.42
N LEU A 18 -23.29 -18.51 3.10
CA LEU A 18 -23.60 -19.55 2.13
C LEU A 18 -22.62 -20.72 2.25
N LEU A 19 -21.32 -20.46 2.24
CA LEU A 19 -20.30 -21.51 2.32
C LEU A 19 -20.25 -22.21 3.67
N ALA A 20 -20.62 -21.52 4.75
CA ALA A 20 -20.72 -22.13 6.06
C ALA A 20 -21.87 -23.15 6.15
N ASN A 21 -22.99 -22.89 5.47
CA ASN A 21 -24.22 -23.68 5.58
C ASN A 21 -24.45 -24.67 4.42
N ASP A 22 -23.73 -24.54 3.29
CA ASP A 22 -23.83 -25.44 2.13
C ASP A 22 -22.51 -26.20 1.94
N ALA A 23 -22.42 -27.36 2.61
CA ALA A 23 -21.22 -28.20 2.53
C ALA A 23 -20.96 -28.76 1.11
N PRO A 24 -21.95 -29.19 0.32
CA PRO A 24 -21.73 -29.58 -1.06
C PRO A 24 -21.19 -28.46 -1.96
N LEU A 25 -21.73 -27.26 -1.83
CA LEU A 25 -21.20 -26.09 -2.57
C LEU A 25 -19.77 -25.78 -2.15
N ARG A 26 -19.50 -25.76 -0.84
CA ARG A 26 -18.14 -25.53 -0.30
C ARG A 26 -17.14 -26.53 -0.86
N ALA A 27 -17.46 -27.83 -0.81
CA ALA A 27 -16.57 -28.87 -1.35
C ALA A 27 -16.32 -28.71 -2.85
N ARG A 28 -17.35 -28.32 -3.63
CA ARG A 28 -17.22 -28.04 -5.06
C ARG A 28 -16.30 -26.84 -5.32
N LEU A 29 -16.38 -25.76 -4.50
CA LEU A 29 -15.52 -24.61 -4.67
C LEU A 29 -14.09 -24.88 -4.23
N GLN A 30 -13.87 -25.64 -3.15
CA GLN A 30 -12.55 -26.12 -2.73
C GLN A 30 -11.89 -26.97 -3.83
N ALA A 31 -12.64 -27.86 -4.46
CA ALA A 31 -12.14 -28.65 -5.58
C ALA A 31 -11.82 -27.80 -6.83
N ARG A 32 -12.57 -26.72 -7.05
CA ARG A 32 -12.36 -25.80 -8.17
C ARG A 32 -11.19 -24.85 -7.96
N TYR A 33 -11.09 -24.24 -6.78
CA TYR A 33 -10.05 -23.28 -6.42
C TYR A 33 -8.91 -23.97 -5.68
N ARG A 34 -8.15 -24.75 -6.42
CA ARG A 34 -7.08 -25.58 -5.87
C ARG A 34 -5.85 -24.78 -5.39
N TRP A 35 -5.69 -23.57 -5.90
CA TRP A 35 -4.62 -22.65 -5.55
C TRP A 35 -5.25 -21.31 -5.21
N ILE A 36 -4.97 -20.80 -4.03
CA ILE A 36 -5.48 -19.52 -3.55
C ILE A 36 -4.28 -18.66 -3.20
N SER A 37 -4.19 -17.48 -3.81
CA SER A 37 -3.17 -16.47 -3.49
C SER A 37 -3.87 -15.23 -2.98
N VAL A 38 -3.43 -14.73 -1.82
CA VAL A 38 -4.00 -13.55 -1.16
C VAL A 38 -2.90 -12.53 -0.98
N ASP A 39 -3.06 -11.40 -1.63
CA ASP A 39 -2.18 -10.25 -1.48
C ASP A 39 -2.69 -9.30 -0.39
N GLU A 40 -1.80 -8.47 0.17
CA GLU A 40 -2.10 -7.51 1.23
C GLU A 40 -2.81 -8.16 2.44
N TYR A 41 -2.35 -9.35 2.83
CA TYR A 41 -3.04 -10.15 3.86
C TYR A 41 -3.09 -9.48 5.23
N GLN A 42 -2.24 -8.48 5.51
CA GLN A 42 -2.29 -7.67 6.73
C GLN A 42 -3.55 -6.81 6.84
N ASP A 43 -4.24 -6.56 5.71
CA ASP A 43 -5.44 -5.72 5.65
C ASP A 43 -6.75 -6.51 5.62
N VAL A 44 -6.68 -7.82 5.85
CA VAL A 44 -7.85 -8.72 5.88
C VAL A 44 -8.70 -8.44 7.11
N ASN A 45 -10.02 -8.34 6.92
CA ASN A 45 -11.01 -8.27 8.00
C ASN A 45 -11.56 -9.65 8.38
N LEU A 46 -12.37 -9.72 9.44
CA LEU A 46 -12.93 -10.97 9.94
C LEU A 46 -13.75 -11.74 8.88
N ALA A 47 -14.56 -11.06 8.08
CA ALA A 47 -15.39 -11.72 7.07
C ALA A 47 -14.51 -12.32 5.95
N GLN A 48 -13.52 -11.58 5.48
CA GLN A 48 -12.55 -12.05 4.49
C GLN A 48 -11.73 -13.23 5.04
N TYR A 49 -11.24 -13.12 6.28
CA TYR A 49 -10.54 -14.24 6.93
C TYR A 49 -11.39 -15.51 6.99
N ARG A 50 -12.68 -15.40 7.38
CA ARG A 50 -13.60 -16.54 7.43
C ARG A 50 -13.85 -17.13 6.04
N LEU A 51 -14.01 -16.27 5.03
CA LEU A 51 -14.17 -16.70 3.63
C LEU A 51 -12.97 -17.53 3.17
N LEU A 52 -11.76 -17.05 3.44
CA LEU A 52 -10.51 -17.74 3.10
C LEU A 52 -10.41 -19.11 3.80
N ARG A 53 -10.75 -19.18 5.08
CA ARG A 53 -10.76 -20.44 5.84
C ARG A 53 -11.74 -21.45 5.25
N LEU A 54 -12.92 -21.00 4.84
CA LEU A 54 -13.93 -21.86 4.19
C LEU A 54 -13.50 -22.35 2.82
N LEU A 55 -12.80 -21.51 2.04
CA LEU A 55 -12.32 -21.86 0.70
C LEU A 55 -11.06 -22.73 0.73
N ALA A 56 -10.10 -22.41 1.58
CA ALA A 56 -8.86 -23.17 1.70
C ALA A 56 -9.06 -24.53 2.36
N GLY A 57 -10.09 -24.66 3.21
CA GLY A 57 -10.31 -25.84 4.04
C GLY A 57 -9.50 -25.80 5.34
N GLU A 58 -9.83 -26.72 6.23
CA GLU A 58 -9.18 -26.88 7.53
C GLU A 58 -8.10 -27.98 7.50
N ASP A 59 -8.07 -28.77 6.43
CA ASP A 59 -7.05 -29.78 6.23
C ASP A 59 -5.74 -29.11 5.77
N GLU A 60 -4.80 -29.00 6.69
CA GLU A 60 -3.49 -28.39 6.45
C GLU A 60 -2.70 -29.04 5.33
N ALA A 61 -2.91 -30.34 5.08
CA ALA A 61 -2.23 -31.08 4.03
C ALA A 61 -2.79 -30.79 2.63
N ALA A 62 -4.05 -30.33 2.54
CA ALA A 62 -4.74 -30.07 1.29
C ALA A 62 -4.83 -28.57 0.94
N ALA A 63 -4.59 -27.67 1.88
CA ALA A 63 -4.72 -26.25 1.70
C ALA A 63 -3.54 -25.67 0.89
N ASN A 64 -3.77 -25.37 -0.38
CA ASN A 64 -2.82 -24.63 -1.22
C ASN A 64 -3.09 -23.13 -1.11
N LEU A 65 -2.84 -22.55 0.05
CA LEU A 65 -3.03 -21.14 0.37
C LEU A 65 -1.67 -20.44 0.49
N CYS A 66 -1.45 -19.46 -0.36
CA CYS A 66 -0.31 -18.54 -0.29
C CYS A 66 -0.82 -17.17 0.15
N VAL A 67 -0.28 -16.63 1.23
CA VAL A 67 -0.57 -15.26 1.67
C VAL A 67 0.68 -14.40 1.55
N ILE A 68 0.49 -13.19 1.05
CA ILE A 68 1.53 -12.22 0.82
C ILE A 68 1.15 -10.95 1.57
N GLY A 69 2.10 -10.33 2.25
CA GLY A 69 1.81 -9.10 2.96
C GLY A 69 2.99 -8.63 3.82
N ASP A 70 2.80 -7.46 4.40
CA ASP A 70 3.74 -6.84 5.30
C ASP A 70 2.97 -6.28 6.52
N PRO A 71 3.10 -6.89 7.71
CA PRO A 71 2.36 -6.46 8.89
C PRO A 71 2.70 -5.03 9.32
N ASP A 72 3.86 -4.49 8.90
CA ASP A 72 4.26 -3.12 9.20
C ASP A 72 3.57 -2.10 8.27
N GLN A 73 2.89 -2.55 7.19
CA GLN A 73 2.08 -1.74 6.30
C GLN A 73 0.57 -1.78 6.61
N ALA A 74 0.15 -2.41 7.70
CA ALA A 74 -1.26 -2.49 8.11
C ALA A 74 -1.80 -1.12 8.53
N ILE A 75 -2.53 -0.44 7.64
CA ILE A 75 -3.07 0.91 7.86
C ILE A 75 -4.61 0.97 7.79
N TYR A 76 -5.30 -0.14 7.52
CA TYR A 76 -6.76 -0.19 7.32
C TYR A 76 -7.55 -0.67 8.54
N GLY A 77 -7.00 -0.56 9.75
CA GLY A 77 -7.71 -0.91 10.99
C GLY A 77 -9.06 -0.19 11.16
N PHE A 78 -9.18 1.06 10.67
CA PHE A 78 -10.43 1.83 10.69
C PHE A 78 -11.53 1.25 9.78
N ARG A 79 -11.19 0.32 8.87
CA ARG A 79 -12.12 -0.47 8.03
C ARG A 79 -12.33 -1.88 8.55
N GLY A 80 -11.91 -2.18 9.78
CA GLY A 80 -12.05 -3.50 10.38
C GLY A 80 -10.96 -4.50 9.99
N ALA A 81 -9.91 -4.08 9.29
CA ALA A 81 -8.72 -4.90 9.08
C ALA A 81 -8.04 -5.19 10.41
N ASP A 82 -7.54 -6.41 10.58
CA ASP A 82 -6.83 -6.83 11.78
C ASP A 82 -5.56 -7.61 11.39
N ARG A 83 -4.41 -6.96 11.54
CA ARG A 83 -3.11 -7.58 11.30
C ARG A 83 -2.86 -8.84 12.13
N GLY A 84 -3.64 -9.04 13.19
CA GLY A 84 -3.59 -10.26 14.00
C GLY A 84 -3.85 -11.52 13.18
N TYR A 85 -4.62 -11.45 12.07
CA TYR A 85 -4.79 -12.56 11.15
C TYR A 85 -3.49 -12.91 10.43
N PHE A 86 -2.71 -11.92 10.04
CA PHE A 86 -1.39 -12.14 9.43
C PHE A 86 -0.41 -12.77 10.44
N LEU A 87 -0.32 -12.19 11.63
CA LEU A 87 0.62 -12.64 12.67
C LEU A 87 0.35 -14.05 13.17
N ARG A 88 -0.92 -14.48 13.18
CA ARG A 88 -1.30 -15.82 13.62
C ARG A 88 -1.34 -16.87 12.49
N PHE A 89 -1.02 -16.51 11.24
CA PHE A 89 -1.12 -17.41 10.08
C PHE A 89 -0.42 -18.75 10.31
N ARG A 90 0.79 -18.74 10.88
CA ARG A 90 1.53 -19.95 11.20
C ARG A 90 0.89 -20.80 12.32
N ARG A 91 0.08 -20.20 13.17
CA ARG A 91 -0.71 -20.95 14.16
C ARG A 91 -1.91 -21.61 13.51
N ASP A 92 -2.51 -20.94 12.53
CA ASP A 92 -3.67 -21.43 11.80
C ASP A 92 -3.28 -22.48 10.73
N TYR A 93 -2.01 -22.44 10.27
CA TYR A 93 -1.38 -23.33 9.29
C TYR A 93 0.05 -23.69 9.71
N PRO A 94 0.25 -24.60 10.67
CA PRO A 94 1.56 -24.94 11.24
C PRO A 94 2.58 -25.46 10.22
N ALA A 95 2.11 -26.12 9.15
CA ALA A 95 2.97 -26.63 8.07
C ALA A 95 3.36 -25.54 7.04
N ALA A 96 2.88 -24.30 7.19
CA ALA A 96 3.20 -23.23 6.25
C ALA A 96 4.70 -22.89 6.24
N VAL A 97 5.23 -22.72 5.04
CA VAL A 97 6.59 -22.25 4.81
C VAL A 97 6.59 -20.73 4.74
N GLU A 98 7.41 -20.08 5.57
CA GLU A 98 7.60 -18.64 5.54
C GLU A 98 8.79 -18.28 4.65
N VAL A 99 8.55 -17.40 3.67
CA VAL A 99 9.58 -16.84 2.79
C VAL A 99 9.63 -15.33 3.01
N ARG A 100 10.80 -14.81 3.36
CA ARG A 100 11.02 -13.37 3.60
C ARG A 100 11.68 -12.71 2.41
N LEU A 101 11.00 -11.73 1.83
CA LEU A 101 11.53 -10.93 0.73
C LEU A 101 12.27 -9.72 1.31
N SER A 102 13.59 -9.76 1.33
CA SER A 102 14.43 -8.72 1.94
C SER A 102 15.05 -7.75 0.94
N ARG A 103 15.08 -8.09 -0.36
CA ARG A 103 15.64 -7.22 -1.40
C ARG A 103 14.56 -6.36 -2.04
N SER A 104 14.77 -5.05 -2.02
CA SER A 104 13.91 -4.07 -2.71
C SER A 104 14.46 -3.78 -4.11
N TYR A 105 13.55 -3.81 -5.09
CA TYR A 105 13.81 -3.41 -6.48
C TYR A 105 13.14 -2.08 -6.83
N ARG A 106 12.51 -1.43 -5.85
CA ARG A 106 11.75 -0.18 -6.01
C ARG A 106 12.52 1.04 -5.53
N SER A 107 13.04 0.97 -4.30
CA SER A 107 13.55 2.12 -3.58
C SER A 107 15.05 2.06 -3.40
N SER A 108 15.69 3.23 -3.35
CA SER A 108 17.10 3.33 -3.00
C SER A 108 17.35 2.99 -1.53
N GLN A 109 18.59 2.64 -1.20
CA GLN A 109 18.98 2.31 0.17
C GLN A 109 18.73 3.46 1.16
N VAL A 110 18.82 4.71 0.70
CA VAL A 110 18.56 5.91 1.54
C VAL A 110 17.10 5.95 1.99
N ILE A 111 16.15 5.72 1.07
CA ILE A 111 14.72 5.68 1.37
C ILE A 111 14.40 4.51 2.32
N LEU A 112 14.95 3.33 2.04
CA LEU A 112 14.75 2.15 2.88
C LEU A 112 15.29 2.36 4.31
N ALA A 113 16.46 2.97 4.44
CA ALA A 113 17.05 3.26 5.74
C ALA A 113 16.18 4.26 6.55
N ALA A 114 15.63 5.28 5.89
CA ALA A 114 14.72 6.23 6.53
C ALA A 114 13.43 5.53 6.99
N ALA A 115 12.81 4.72 6.13
CA ALA A 115 11.60 3.96 6.45
C ALA A 115 11.83 2.97 7.61
N GLN A 116 12.95 2.26 7.59
CA GLN A 116 13.30 1.32 8.67
C GLN A 116 13.52 2.03 10.02
N GLN A 117 14.09 3.23 10.05
CA GLN A 117 14.23 4.01 11.28
C GLN A 117 12.89 4.43 11.86
N VAL A 118 11.90 4.71 11.02
CA VAL A 118 10.54 5.04 11.47
C VAL A 118 9.87 3.80 12.05
N ILE A 119 9.86 2.69 11.31
CA ILE A 119 9.15 1.47 11.72
C ILE A 119 9.82 0.77 12.92
N ALA A 120 11.13 0.92 13.09
CA ALA A 120 11.87 0.36 14.24
C ALA A 120 11.40 0.91 15.60
N ARG A 121 10.63 1.99 15.61
CA ARG A 121 9.99 2.54 16.81
C ARG A 121 8.67 1.84 17.16
N SER A 122 8.15 1.01 16.27
CA SER A 122 6.97 0.18 16.54
C SER A 122 7.34 -0.91 17.54
N PRO A 123 6.52 -1.15 18.59
CA PRO A 123 6.79 -2.21 19.56
C PRO A 123 6.74 -3.62 18.95
N ASP A 124 6.06 -3.75 17.82
CA ASP A 124 5.85 -5.02 17.12
C ASP A 124 6.71 -5.16 15.86
N TRP A 125 7.81 -4.43 15.80
CA TRP A 125 8.69 -4.45 14.64
C TRP A 125 9.23 -5.86 14.35
N SER A 126 9.06 -6.29 13.11
CA SER A 126 9.48 -7.63 12.66
C SER A 126 11.01 -7.83 12.59
N ALA A 127 11.80 -6.78 12.77
CA ALA A 127 13.24 -6.73 12.60
C ALA A 127 13.74 -7.16 11.19
N LEU A 128 12.86 -7.28 10.21
CA LEU A 128 13.24 -7.57 8.84
C LEU A 128 14.05 -6.40 8.26
N ARG A 129 15.30 -6.66 7.88
CA ARG A 129 16.12 -5.68 7.18
C ARG A 129 15.87 -5.78 5.69
N ILE A 130 15.26 -4.75 5.12
CA ILE A 130 15.10 -4.59 3.68
C ILE A 130 16.31 -3.81 3.16
N TRP A 131 16.88 -4.28 2.05
CA TRP A 131 18.05 -3.67 1.43
C TRP A 131 17.87 -3.53 -0.08
N SER A 132 18.66 -2.66 -0.71
CA SER A 132 18.65 -2.42 -2.15
C SER A 132 20.05 -2.22 -2.67
N GLU A 133 20.27 -2.67 -3.90
CA GLU A 133 21.50 -2.38 -4.67
C GLU A 133 21.46 -1.00 -5.36
N PHE A 134 20.30 -0.33 -5.35
CA PHE A 134 20.21 0.99 -5.94
C PHE A 134 21.02 1.98 -5.09
N ALA A 135 22.24 2.24 -5.55
CA ALA A 135 23.05 3.31 -5.01
C ALA A 135 22.42 4.65 -5.41
N SER A 136 22.04 5.45 -4.45
CA SER A 136 21.57 6.82 -4.67
C SER A 136 22.40 7.77 -3.83
N THR A 137 22.89 8.83 -4.44
CA THR A 137 23.52 9.96 -3.75
C THR A 137 22.47 10.96 -3.26
N VAL A 138 21.21 10.80 -3.67
CA VAL A 138 20.09 11.68 -3.31
C VAL A 138 19.74 11.46 -1.85
N LYS A 139 19.69 12.55 -1.09
CA LYS A 139 19.29 12.55 0.32
C LYS A 139 17.77 12.75 0.43
N VAL A 140 17.24 12.34 1.56
CA VAL A 140 15.87 12.71 1.96
C VAL A 140 15.93 14.13 2.52
N ASP A 141 15.18 15.04 1.91
CA ASP A 141 15.08 16.42 2.36
C ASP A 141 13.94 16.57 3.38
N LEU A 142 14.20 17.38 4.39
CA LEU A 142 13.21 17.75 5.40
C LEU A 142 12.97 19.24 5.34
N TYR A 143 11.75 19.62 4.99
CA TYR A 143 11.31 21.01 5.00
C TYR A 143 10.28 21.24 6.10
N ARG A 144 10.43 22.27 6.90
CA ARG A 144 9.51 22.69 7.94
C ARG A 144 8.86 24.01 7.57
N ALA A 145 7.65 23.96 7.08
CA ALA A 145 6.90 25.13 6.69
C ALA A 145 6.32 25.86 7.92
N PRO A 146 6.18 27.19 7.88
CA PRO A 146 5.52 27.96 8.93
C PRO A 146 3.99 27.83 8.90
N THR A 147 3.39 27.51 7.76
CA THR A 147 1.96 27.33 7.55
C THR A 147 1.71 26.22 6.53
N ASP A 148 0.51 25.66 6.52
CA ASP A 148 0.04 24.68 5.54
C ASP A 148 0.08 25.21 4.10
N ARG A 149 -0.23 26.51 3.91
CA ARG A 149 -0.13 27.17 2.62
C ARG A 149 1.32 27.28 2.14
N ALA A 150 2.25 27.64 3.02
CA ALA A 150 3.68 27.67 2.68
C ALA A 150 4.23 26.28 2.39
N GLU A 151 3.73 25.24 3.06
CA GLU A 151 4.03 23.84 2.75
C GLU A 151 3.60 23.48 1.33
N ALA A 152 2.35 23.79 0.97
CA ALA A 152 1.82 23.52 -0.36
C ALA A 152 2.56 24.28 -1.46
N GLU A 153 2.90 25.54 -1.25
CA GLU A 153 3.70 26.36 -2.19
C GLU A 153 5.11 25.80 -2.36
N TYR A 154 5.72 25.30 -1.29
CA TYR A 154 7.02 24.62 -1.37
C TYR A 154 6.95 23.33 -2.19
N VAL A 155 5.92 22.51 -2.01
CA VAL A 155 5.72 21.28 -2.79
C VAL A 155 5.61 21.60 -4.28
N VAL A 156 4.79 22.60 -4.65
CA VAL A 156 4.66 23.07 -6.03
C VAL A 156 6.00 23.50 -6.60
N HIS A 157 6.72 24.36 -5.87
CA HIS A 157 8.03 24.84 -6.29
C HIS A 157 9.04 23.71 -6.53
N GLN A 158 9.08 22.69 -5.66
CA GLN A 158 9.95 21.52 -5.84
C GLN A 158 9.60 20.71 -7.07
N ILE A 159 8.31 20.51 -7.34
CA ILE A 159 7.85 19.79 -8.54
C ILE A 159 8.24 20.58 -9.79
N GLU A 160 7.97 21.89 -9.84
CA GLU A 160 8.33 22.74 -10.97
C GLU A 160 9.84 22.71 -11.27
N GLN A 161 10.67 22.78 -10.24
CA GLN A 161 12.13 22.67 -10.40
C GLN A 161 12.56 21.31 -10.98
N MET A 162 11.91 20.21 -10.56
CA MET A 162 12.27 18.87 -11.00
C MET A 162 11.73 18.52 -12.40
N VAL A 163 10.65 19.14 -12.85
CA VAL A 163 10.05 18.91 -14.20
C VAL A 163 10.85 19.60 -15.30
N GLY A 164 11.79 20.48 -15.00
CA GLY A 164 12.65 21.07 -16.00
C GLY A 164 13.05 22.52 -15.73
N GLY A 165 12.86 23.00 -14.51
CA GLY A 165 13.23 24.35 -14.13
C GLY A 165 12.50 25.44 -14.94
N THR A 166 11.43 25.08 -15.62
CA THR A 166 10.65 26.02 -16.42
C THR A 166 9.64 26.72 -15.53
N SER A 167 10.09 27.70 -14.76
CA SER A 167 9.27 28.90 -14.69
C SER A 167 9.09 29.42 -16.11
N TYR A 168 8.02 30.13 -16.42
CA TYR A 168 7.75 30.75 -17.73
C TYR A 168 8.94 31.53 -18.32
N PHE A 169 10.01 31.75 -17.58
CA PHE A 169 11.25 32.42 -17.95
C PHE A 169 12.34 31.52 -18.56
N SER A 170 12.29 30.19 -18.42
CA SER A 170 13.35 29.32 -18.96
C SER A 170 13.03 28.70 -20.33
N LEU A 171 11.82 28.87 -20.84
CA LEU A 171 11.47 28.50 -22.20
C LEU A 171 12.27 29.29 -23.25
N ASP A 172 12.82 30.46 -22.89
CA ASP A 172 13.54 31.36 -23.77
C ASP A 172 15.06 31.13 -23.81
N SER A 173 15.62 30.31 -22.92
CA SER A 173 17.08 30.16 -22.79
C SER A 173 17.69 28.91 -23.40
N GLY A 174 16.90 27.96 -23.93
CA GLY A 174 17.39 26.82 -24.69
C GLY A 174 18.35 25.86 -23.95
N ARG A 175 18.43 25.94 -22.60
CA ARG A 175 19.26 25.07 -21.78
C ARG A 175 18.43 23.96 -21.17
N VAL A 176 18.20 22.92 -21.94
CA VAL A 176 17.81 21.60 -21.41
C VAL A 176 19.05 20.71 -21.48
N ASP A 177 19.72 20.57 -20.36
CA ASP A 177 20.76 19.56 -20.22
C ASP A 177 20.06 18.20 -20.06
N ASP A 178 20.18 17.35 -21.09
CA ASP A 178 19.71 15.97 -21.18
C ASP A 178 18.19 15.74 -21.19
N PRO A 179 17.56 15.59 -22.39
CA PRO A 179 16.14 15.25 -22.51
C PRO A 179 15.73 13.90 -21.94
N SER A 180 16.69 12.98 -21.67
CA SER A 180 16.43 11.66 -21.12
C SER A 180 16.17 11.68 -19.61
N ALA A 181 16.46 12.78 -18.93
CA ALA A 181 16.27 12.98 -17.50
C ALA A 181 15.04 13.84 -17.13
N ALA A 182 14.29 14.33 -18.10
CA ALA A 182 13.12 15.19 -17.86
C ALA A 182 12.00 14.40 -17.20
N ARG A 183 11.65 14.77 -15.95
CA ARG A 183 10.48 14.21 -15.24
C ARG A 183 9.20 14.85 -15.76
N THR A 184 8.12 14.09 -15.73
CA THR A 184 6.76 14.55 -16.03
C THR A 184 5.99 14.74 -14.72
N PHE A 185 4.89 15.47 -14.74
CA PHE A 185 4.03 15.61 -13.55
C PHE A 185 3.51 14.27 -13.02
N GLY A 186 3.35 13.27 -13.90
CA GLY A 186 2.97 11.91 -13.50
C GLY A 186 4.03 11.13 -12.68
N ASP A 187 5.26 11.65 -12.60
CA ASP A 187 6.34 11.01 -11.84
C ASP A 187 6.36 11.43 -10.36
N PHE A 188 5.42 12.29 -9.94
CA PHE A 188 5.33 12.79 -8.58
C PHE A 188 4.07 12.29 -7.88
N ALA A 189 4.19 12.03 -6.59
CA ALA A 189 3.07 11.77 -5.72
C ALA A 189 3.23 12.55 -4.42
N VAL A 190 2.16 13.21 -3.97
CA VAL A 190 2.12 13.92 -2.70
C VAL A 190 1.23 13.16 -1.75
N LEU A 191 1.80 12.67 -0.65
CA LEU A 191 1.10 11.88 0.36
C LEU A 191 0.81 12.76 1.58
N TYR A 192 -0.41 12.68 2.08
CA TYR A 192 -0.85 13.41 3.26
C TYR A 192 -1.61 12.50 4.22
N ARG A 193 -1.64 12.85 5.50
CA ARG A 193 -2.24 12.00 6.54
C ARG A 193 -3.75 12.21 6.69
N LEU A 194 -4.22 13.45 6.57
CA LEU A 194 -5.62 13.84 6.79
C LEU A 194 -6.19 14.50 5.53
N GLY A 195 -7.44 14.20 5.18
CA GLY A 195 -8.11 14.80 4.03
C GLY A 195 -8.12 16.35 4.05
N ALA A 196 -8.17 16.94 5.23
CA ALA A 196 -8.10 18.40 5.35
C ALA A 196 -6.78 19.01 4.84
N GLN A 197 -5.69 18.25 4.84
CA GLN A 197 -4.38 18.69 4.33
C GLN A 197 -4.34 18.78 2.80
N SER A 198 -5.27 18.13 2.10
CA SER A 198 -5.30 18.18 0.64
C SER A 198 -5.75 19.53 0.09
N GLN A 199 -6.58 20.27 0.84
CA GLN A 199 -7.16 21.53 0.34
C GLN A 199 -6.12 22.60 -0.01
N PRO A 200 -5.15 22.94 0.84
CA PRO A 200 -4.08 23.87 0.49
C PRO A 200 -3.24 23.40 -0.71
N LEU A 201 -3.00 22.08 -0.85
CA LEU A 201 -2.28 21.49 -1.97
C LEU A 201 -3.07 21.67 -3.28
N ILE A 202 -4.37 21.32 -3.29
CA ILE A 202 -5.26 21.49 -4.44
C ILE A 202 -5.26 22.96 -4.90
N GLU A 203 -5.40 23.90 -3.96
CA GLU A 203 -5.39 25.33 -4.27
C GLU A 203 -4.05 25.79 -4.85
N ALA A 204 -2.92 25.28 -4.33
CA ALA A 204 -1.60 25.62 -4.83
C ALA A 204 -1.37 25.06 -6.24
N PHE A 205 -1.72 23.80 -6.50
CA PHE A 205 -1.63 23.17 -7.81
C PHE A 205 -2.50 23.89 -8.84
N ALA A 206 -3.76 24.20 -8.49
CA ALA A 206 -4.67 24.94 -9.37
C ALA A 206 -4.13 26.32 -9.74
N ARG A 207 -3.52 27.06 -8.79
CA ARG A 207 -2.90 28.36 -9.07
C ARG A 207 -1.70 28.28 -10.00
N SER A 208 -0.91 27.22 -9.89
CA SER A 208 0.30 27.02 -10.71
C SER A 208 0.01 26.28 -12.03
N GLY A 209 -1.24 25.88 -12.27
CA GLY A 209 -1.62 25.15 -13.49
C GLY A 209 -1.01 23.75 -13.58
N ILE A 210 -0.57 23.19 -12.46
CA ILE A 210 -0.05 21.81 -12.39
C ILE A 210 -1.24 20.85 -12.39
N PRO A 211 -1.27 19.85 -13.30
CA PRO A 211 -2.32 18.83 -13.31
C PRO A 211 -2.20 17.92 -12.08
N PHE A 212 -3.33 17.54 -11.44
CA PHE A 212 -3.38 16.69 -10.25
C PHE A 212 -4.63 15.81 -10.23
#